data_ef2ddc325bd5cbb4f401f4bae12e57d3
#
_entry.id   ef2ddc325bd5cbb4f401f4bae12e57d3
#
_cell.length_a   1.000
_cell.length_b   1.000
_cell.length_c   1.000
_cell.angle_alpha   90.00
_cell.angle_beta   90.00
_cell.angle_gamma   90.00
#
_symmetry.space_group_name_H-M   'P 1'
#
loop_
_entity.id
_entity.type
_entity.pdbx_description
1 polymer ?
#
loop_
_entity_poly.entity_id
_entity_poly.type
_entity_poly.pdbx_seq_one_letter_code
_entity_poly.pdbx_strand_id
1 'polypeptide(L)'
;MATCSSLFKVVRNGGVSEIKRLGKKVSEKKAIPLDGPVSGGCHRAATGNIAIFVGGDRKAFEKILPALTVMGRKILHTGELASATVLKVITNYLASTHLVALGEAWTVAKKSNLDLAKVYKGIAVSSGNSFVHETESQVILNGSYNINFTMDLVVKDTSLFDNLAQKLNAPLEISPLVVKIFKDGQKKYGSRAWSSMIVKRMEDLNNIEFRADGFPEELTDNEPEEKGYEI
;
A
#
# COMPACT_ATOMS: atom_id res chain seq x y z
N MET A 1 37.60 -6.24 19.63
CA MET A 1 36.89 -6.07 18.35
C MET A 1 35.48 -6.60 18.52
N ALA A 2 34.50 -5.73 18.68
CA ALA A 2 33.09 -6.14 18.81
C ALA A 2 32.51 -6.20 17.40
N THR A 3 32.27 -7.39 16.90
CA THR A 3 31.54 -7.61 15.65
C THR A 3 30.10 -7.18 15.87
N CYS A 4 29.74 -6.02 15.35
CA CYS A 4 28.36 -5.55 15.31
C CYS A 4 27.60 -6.37 14.27
N SER A 5 26.99 -7.49 14.68
CA SER A 5 26.03 -8.22 13.88
C SER A 5 24.70 -7.49 13.93
N SER A 6 24.49 -6.57 13.02
CA SER A 6 23.19 -5.89 12.84
C SER A 6 22.20 -6.91 12.25
N LEU A 7 21.35 -7.48 13.10
CA LEU A 7 20.31 -8.40 12.66
C LEU A 7 19.10 -7.55 12.16
N PHE A 8 18.97 -7.43 10.85
CA PHE A 8 17.77 -6.86 10.23
C PHE A 8 16.66 -7.92 10.23
N LYS A 9 15.57 -7.65 10.90
CA LYS A 9 14.34 -8.38 10.70
C LYS A 9 13.31 -7.40 10.13
N VAL A 10 13.12 -7.45 8.82
CA VAL A 10 11.95 -6.81 8.18
C VAL A 10 10.72 -7.57 8.69
N VAL A 11 10.01 -6.98 9.63
CA VAL A 11 8.78 -7.56 10.15
C VAL A 11 7.66 -7.16 9.19
N ARG A 12 7.09 -8.14 8.49
CA ARG A 12 5.83 -7.97 7.77
C ARG A 12 4.80 -7.37 8.73
N ASN A 13 4.15 -6.27 8.34
CA ASN A 13 3.07 -5.54 9.01
C ASN A 13 2.37 -6.29 10.17
N GLY A 14 3.06 -6.45 11.28
CA GLY A 14 2.45 -6.82 12.54
C GLY A 14 2.20 -5.53 13.28
N GLY A 15 1.06 -5.03 13.48
CA GLY A 15 0.71 -3.72 14.03
C GLY A 15 1.69 -3.08 15.04
N VAL A 16 1.54 -1.81 15.32
CA VAL A 16 2.44 -0.97 16.16
C VAL A 16 2.86 -1.64 17.49
N SER A 17 1.91 -2.32 18.16
CA SER A 17 2.18 -3.00 19.43
C SER A 17 3.20 -4.13 19.29
N GLU A 18 3.14 -4.87 18.19
CA GLU A 18 4.06 -5.98 17.91
C GLU A 18 5.47 -5.46 17.59
N ILE A 19 5.60 -4.37 16.83
CA ILE A 19 6.89 -3.73 16.57
C ILE A 19 7.54 -3.28 17.88
N LYS A 20 6.78 -2.61 18.76
CA LYS A 20 7.29 -2.19 20.07
C LYS A 20 7.70 -3.37 20.95
N ARG A 21 6.92 -4.46 20.96
CA ARG A 21 7.24 -5.69 21.68
C ARG A 21 8.53 -6.35 21.16
N LEU A 22 8.70 -6.44 19.85
CA LEU A 22 9.90 -6.98 19.22
C LEU A 22 11.11 -6.08 19.45
N GLY A 23 10.92 -4.76 19.37
CA GLY A 23 11.96 -3.77 19.66
C GLY A 23 12.54 -3.94 21.06
N LYS A 24 11.69 -4.12 22.08
CA LYS A 24 12.14 -4.41 23.45
C LYS A 24 13.02 -5.66 23.51
N LYS A 25 12.59 -6.78 22.89
CA LYS A 25 13.38 -8.03 22.85
C LYS A 25 14.71 -7.88 22.14
N VAL A 26 14.78 -7.05 21.09
CA VAL A 26 16.02 -6.74 20.36
C VAL A 26 16.97 -5.95 21.26
N SER A 27 16.45 -4.91 21.96
CA SER A 27 17.24 -4.07 22.88
C SER A 27 17.80 -4.86 24.05
N GLU A 28 17.07 -5.85 24.59
CA GLU A 28 17.56 -6.77 25.65
C GLU A 28 18.82 -7.53 25.19
N LYS A 29 19.01 -7.72 23.88
CA LYS A 29 20.19 -8.32 23.29
C LYS A 29 21.29 -7.32 22.88
N LYS A 30 21.21 -6.06 23.37
CA LYS A 30 22.13 -4.97 23.04
C LYS A 30 22.20 -4.63 21.54
N ALA A 31 21.14 -4.94 20.78
CA ALA A 31 20.98 -4.55 19.37
C ALA A 31 20.00 -3.35 19.26
N ILE A 32 20.12 -2.58 18.19
CA ILE A 32 19.28 -1.39 17.96
C ILE A 32 18.17 -1.78 16.98
N PRO A 33 16.88 -1.75 17.40
CA PRO A 33 15.77 -2.09 16.54
C PRO A 33 15.43 -0.95 15.58
N LEU A 34 15.10 -1.30 14.35
CA LEU A 34 14.51 -0.41 13.35
C LEU A 34 13.30 -1.13 12.73
N ASP A 35 12.22 -0.42 12.44
CA ASP A 35 11.13 -0.91 11.60
C ASP A 35 11.25 -0.33 10.20
N GLY A 36 11.03 -1.17 9.17
CA GLY A 36 11.32 -0.81 7.79
C GLY A 36 10.25 -1.31 6.80
N PRO A 37 8.98 -0.85 6.89
CA PRO A 37 7.98 -1.18 5.90
C PRO A 37 8.22 -0.49 4.57
N VAL A 38 7.71 -1.12 3.49
CA VAL A 38 7.87 -0.64 2.11
C VAL A 38 6.54 -0.25 1.49
N SER A 39 6.58 0.60 0.46
CA SER A 39 5.40 1.07 -0.28
C SER A 39 5.72 1.31 -1.75
N GLY A 40 4.78 0.96 -2.66
CA GLY A 40 4.94 1.15 -4.10
C GLY A 40 4.49 -0.05 -4.95
N GLY A 41 4.11 -1.16 -4.33
CA GLY A 41 3.64 -2.36 -5.04
C GLY A 41 4.76 -3.28 -5.52
N CYS A 42 4.37 -4.47 -6.01
CA CYS A 42 5.31 -5.50 -6.43
C CYS A 42 6.11 -5.10 -7.66
N HIS A 43 5.51 -4.37 -8.61
CA HIS A 43 6.18 -3.88 -9.82
C HIS A 43 7.37 -2.96 -9.48
N ARG A 44 7.23 -2.02 -8.55
CA ARG A 44 8.33 -1.16 -8.10
C ARG A 44 9.35 -1.89 -7.21
N ALA A 45 8.91 -2.92 -6.50
CA ALA A 45 9.83 -3.76 -5.73
C ALA A 45 10.75 -4.58 -6.64
N ALA A 46 10.26 -5.02 -7.80
CA ALA A 46 11.03 -5.78 -8.78
C ALA A 46 12.17 -4.98 -9.42
N THR A 47 12.02 -3.66 -9.53
CA THR A 47 12.99 -2.73 -10.16
C THR A 47 13.82 -1.92 -9.14
N GLY A 48 13.58 -2.11 -7.83
CA GLY A 48 14.24 -1.30 -6.79
C GLY A 48 13.65 0.11 -6.62
N ASN A 49 12.61 0.48 -7.37
CA ASN A 49 11.96 1.81 -7.29
C ASN A 49 10.97 1.94 -6.12
N ILE A 50 11.00 1.01 -5.19
CA ILE A 50 10.11 0.99 -4.03
C ILE A 50 10.52 2.05 -3.00
N ALA A 51 9.53 2.61 -2.29
CA ALA A 51 9.78 3.47 -1.14
C ALA A 51 10.00 2.64 0.13
N ILE A 52 10.95 3.03 0.97
CA ILE A 52 11.24 2.40 2.27
C ILE A 52 11.05 3.46 3.36
N PHE A 53 10.14 3.19 4.30
CA PHE A 53 10.00 4.00 5.50
C PHE A 53 10.80 3.36 6.62
N VAL A 54 11.52 4.15 7.44
CA VAL A 54 12.34 3.59 8.53
C VAL A 54 12.07 4.36 9.82
N GLY A 55 11.64 3.64 10.86
CA GLY A 55 11.48 4.16 12.20
C GLY A 55 12.52 3.58 13.15
N GLY A 56 13.01 4.41 14.09
CA GLY A 56 13.98 4.03 15.11
C GLY A 56 15.13 5.02 15.24
N ASP A 57 16.21 4.60 15.91
CA ASP A 57 17.37 5.46 16.18
C ASP A 57 17.99 6.02 14.89
N ARG A 58 18.15 7.35 14.82
CA ARG A 58 18.67 8.05 13.65
C ARG A 58 20.09 7.61 13.30
N LYS A 59 20.96 7.41 14.28
CA LYS A 59 22.35 7.01 14.03
C LYS A 59 22.44 5.58 13.51
N ALA A 60 21.53 4.71 13.98
CA ALA A 60 21.44 3.36 13.44
C ALA A 60 20.90 3.38 12.00
N PHE A 61 19.92 4.21 11.70
CA PHE A 61 19.42 4.43 10.35
C PHE A 61 20.55 4.90 9.40
N GLU A 62 21.32 5.92 9.78
CA GLU A 62 22.43 6.43 8.96
C GLU A 62 23.48 5.38 8.64
N LYS A 63 23.76 4.45 9.57
CA LYS A 63 24.67 3.33 9.34
C LYS A 63 24.19 2.36 8.27
N ILE A 64 22.86 2.18 8.14
CA ILE A 64 22.27 1.25 7.18
C ILE A 64 21.78 1.91 5.90
N LEU A 65 21.73 3.25 5.87
CA LEU A 65 21.28 4.02 4.71
C LEU A 65 21.97 3.61 3.41
N PRO A 66 23.32 3.37 3.37
CA PRO A 66 23.98 2.89 2.16
C PRO A 66 23.41 1.57 1.61
N ALA A 67 22.98 0.65 2.49
CA ALA A 67 22.35 -0.59 2.06
C ALA A 67 20.90 -0.34 1.60
N LEU A 68 20.15 0.53 2.28
CA LEU A 68 18.78 0.84 1.90
C LEU A 68 18.71 1.53 0.53
N THR A 69 19.71 2.37 0.17
CA THR A 69 19.76 3.04 -1.14
C THR A 69 20.04 2.10 -2.32
N VAL A 70 20.44 0.86 -2.05
CA VAL A 70 20.54 -0.21 -3.07
C VAL A 70 19.25 -1.02 -3.17
N MET A 71 18.42 -1.00 -2.10
CA MET A 71 17.20 -1.80 -2.00
C MET A 71 15.93 -1.05 -2.43
N GLY A 72 15.96 0.28 -2.35
CA GLY A 72 14.80 1.11 -2.65
C GLY A 72 15.17 2.50 -3.13
N ARG A 73 14.23 3.18 -3.77
CA ARG A 73 14.44 4.45 -4.44
C ARG A 73 14.33 5.65 -3.49
N LYS A 74 13.27 5.71 -2.71
CA LYS A 74 12.98 6.81 -1.78
C LYS A 74 12.99 6.29 -0.36
N ILE A 75 13.93 6.77 0.45
CA ILE A 75 14.12 6.32 1.83
C ILE A 75 13.69 7.44 2.76
N LEU A 76 12.74 7.18 3.64
CA LEU A 76 12.25 8.18 4.61
C LEU A 76 12.49 7.70 6.04
N HIS A 77 13.29 8.45 6.80
CA HIS A 77 13.36 8.27 8.24
C HIS A 77 12.17 8.97 8.91
N THR A 78 11.33 8.19 9.60
CA THR A 78 10.02 8.66 10.10
C THR A 78 10.03 9.04 11.58
N GLY A 79 11.15 8.89 12.27
CA GLY A 79 11.28 9.17 13.70
C GLY A 79 11.46 7.92 14.55
N GLU A 80 10.83 7.85 15.71
CA GLU A 80 10.99 6.76 16.67
C GLU A 80 10.55 5.39 16.15
N LEU A 81 10.97 4.32 16.84
CA LEU A 81 10.57 2.94 16.52
C LEU A 81 9.05 2.79 16.47
N ALA A 82 8.56 2.15 15.44
CA ALA A 82 7.17 1.96 15.04
C ALA A 82 6.52 3.15 14.32
N SER A 83 7.18 4.31 14.18
CA SER A 83 6.63 5.44 13.41
C SER A 83 6.46 5.09 11.92
N ALA A 84 7.39 4.33 11.33
CA ALA A 84 7.28 3.85 9.96
C ALA A 84 6.09 2.89 9.78
N THR A 85 5.86 2.01 10.75
CA THR A 85 4.68 1.12 10.76
C THR A 85 3.38 1.91 10.84
N VAL A 86 3.30 2.96 11.67
CA VAL A 86 2.13 3.86 11.70
C VAL A 86 1.91 4.50 10.34
N LEU A 87 2.95 5.09 9.75
CA LEU A 87 2.86 5.71 8.43
C LEU A 87 2.40 4.71 7.37
N LYS A 88 2.96 3.50 7.38
CA LYS A 88 2.55 2.44 6.42
C LYS A 88 1.07 2.09 6.54
N VAL A 89 0.55 1.99 7.75
CA VAL A 89 -0.88 1.70 8.01
C VAL A 89 -1.75 2.84 7.47
N ILE A 90 -1.34 4.10 7.65
CA ILE A 90 -2.02 5.28 7.10
C ILE A 90 -2.03 5.23 5.55
N THR A 91 -0.87 5.00 4.93
CA THR A 91 -0.79 4.99 3.45
C THR A 91 -1.61 3.86 2.83
N ASN A 92 -1.66 2.68 3.47
CA ASN A 92 -2.48 1.56 2.98
C ASN A 92 -3.99 1.83 3.15
N TYR A 93 -4.40 2.49 4.23
CA TYR A 93 -5.77 2.95 4.39
C TYR A 93 -6.18 3.92 3.28
N LEU A 94 -5.34 4.93 2.99
CA LEU A 94 -5.61 5.88 1.90
C LEU A 94 -5.72 5.17 0.55
N ALA A 95 -4.80 4.27 0.23
CA ALA A 95 -4.85 3.49 -1.01
C ALA A 95 -6.15 2.68 -1.13
N SER A 96 -6.55 2.00 -0.06
CA SER A 96 -7.79 1.20 -0.03
C SER A 96 -9.04 2.07 -0.17
N THR A 97 -9.05 3.26 0.43
CA THR A 97 -10.15 4.23 0.31
C THR A 97 -10.25 4.77 -1.11
N HIS A 98 -9.12 5.14 -1.71
CA HIS A 98 -9.06 5.59 -3.11
C HIS A 98 -9.60 4.52 -4.06
N LEU A 99 -9.27 3.25 -3.84
CA LEU A 99 -9.73 2.15 -4.68
C LEU A 99 -11.25 1.96 -4.60
N VAL A 100 -11.84 2.07 -3.41
CA VAL A 100 -13.31 2.01 -3.24
C VAL A 100 -13.97 3.18 -3.98
N ALA A 101 -13.47 4.40 -3.81
CA ALA A 101 -14.00 5.60 -4.47
C ALA A 101 -13.87 5.51 -6.00
N LEU A 102 -12.76 4.96 -6.50
CA LEU A 102 -12.57 4.72 -7.94
C LEU A 102 -13.64 3.81 -8.53
N GLY A 103 -14.06 2.75 -7.82
CA GLY A 103 -15.14 1.89 -8.28
C GLY A 103 -16.45 2.64 -8.52
N GLU A 104 -16.78 3.59 -7.65
CA GLU A 104 -17.96 4.44 -7.81
C GLU A 104 -17.78 5.44 -8.98
N ALA A 105 -16.61 6.06 -9.08
CA ALA A 105 -16.29 6.98 -10.17
C ALA A 105 -16.37 6.29 -11.55
N TRP A 106 -15.79 5.09 -11.68
CA TRP A 106 -15.89 4.28 -12.90
C TRP A 106 -17.33 3.90 -13.24
N THR A 107 -18.16 3.63 -12.23
CA THR A 107 -19.59 3.33 -12.42
C THR A 107 -20.32 4.51 -13.04
N VAL A 108 -20.12 5.71 -12.50
CA VAL A 108 -20.74 6.93 -13.02
C VAL A 108 -20.24 7.22 -14.44
N ALA A 109 -18.94 7.13 -14.69
CA ALA A 109 -18.35 7.33 -16.00
C ALA A 109 -18.95 6.37 -17.05
N LYS A 110 -19.02 5.07 -16.73
CA LYS A 110 -19.60 4.05 -17.62
C LYS A 110 -21.06 4.29 -17.92
N LYS A 111 -21.86 4.60 -16.88
CA LYS A 111 -23.31 4.88 -17.04
C LYS A 111 -23.59 6.19 -17.78
N SER A 112 -22.62 7.10 -17.76
CA SER A 112 -22.68 8.34 -18.56
C SER A 112 -22.20 8.15 -20.01
N ASN A 113 -21.93 6.91 -20.43
CA ASN A 113 -21.42 6.55 -21.76
C ASN A 113 -20.09 7.24 -22.11
N LEU A 114 -19.26 7.55 -21.11
CA LEU A 114 -17.93 8.10 -21.36
C LEU A 114 -16.96 7.01 -21.83
N ASP A 115 -16.04 7.39 -22.71
CA ASP A 115 -14.89 6.58 -23.09
C ASP A 115 -13.97 6.42 -21.87
N LEU A 116 -13.84 5.19 -21.32
CA LEU A 116 -13.11 4.95 -20.09
C LEU A 116 -11.60 5.18 -20.24
N ALA A 117 -11.02 5.03 -21.43
CA ALA A 117 -9.62 5.38 -21.67
C ALA A 117 -9.38 6.90 -21.59
N LYS A 118 -10.36 7.71 -22.06
CA LYS A 118 -10.31 9.16 -21.89
C LYS A 118 -10.54 9.57 -20.44
N VAL A 119 -11.45 8.89 -19.73
CA VAL A 119 -11.70 9.14 -18.30
C VAL A 119 -10.44 8.84 -17.48
N TYR A 120 -9.74 7.73 -17.77
CA TYR A 120 -8.45 7.42 -17.14
C TYR A 120 -7.45 8.59 -17.27
N LYS A 121 -7.25 9.07 -18.50
CA LYS A 121 -6.35 10.21 -18.76
C LYS A 121 -6.85 11.50 -18.08
N GLY A 122 -8.15 11.73 -18.07
CA GLY A 122 -8.75 12.90 -17.44
C GLY A 122 -8.54 12.92 -15.92
N ILE A 123 -8.70 11.78 -15.25
CA ILE A 123 -8.44 11.67 -13.82
C ILE A 123 -6.95 11.88 -13.55
N ALA A 124 -6.06 11.27 -14.34
CA ALA A 124 -4.61 11.36 -14.16
C ALA A 124 -4.06 12.81 -14.18
N VAL A 125 -4.69 13.71 -14.94
CA VAL A 125 -4.28 15.13 -15.01
C VAL A 125 -5.08 16.05 -14.09
N SER A 126 -5.98 15.51 -13.29
CA SER A 126 -6.87 16.27 -12.40
C SER A 126 -6.47 16.16 -10.93
N SER A 127 -7.11 16.98 -10.08
CA SER A 127 -6.98 16.90 -8.62
C SER A 127 -7.54 15.59 -8.02
N GLY A 128 -8.30 14.82 -8.79
CA GLY A 128 -8.80 13.49 -8.40
C GLY A 128 -7.78 12.36 -8.58
N ASN A 129 -6.58 12.64 -9.07
CA ASN A 129 -5.55 11.65 -9.30
C ASN A 129 -5.03 11.04 -8.00
N SER A 130 -4.55 9.82 -8.09
CA SER A 130 -3.87 9.10 -7.01
C SER A 130 -2.95 8.03 -7.59
N PHE A 131 -1.94 7.59 -6.82
CA PHE A 131 -1.11 6.45 -7.19
C PHE A 131 -1.94 5.18 -7.50
N VAL A 132 -3.02 4.97 -6.75
CA VAL A 132 -3.95 3.85 -6.98
C VAL A 132 -4.66 3.98 -8.32
N HIS A 133 -5.05 5.21 -8.71
CA HIS A 133 -5.61 5.43 -10.05
C HIS A 133 -4.59 5.12 -11.14
N GLU A 134 -3.37 5.62 -11.01
CA GLU A 134 -2.31 5.44 -12.02
C GLU A 134 -1.93 3.96 -12.20
N THR A 135 -2.04 3.15 -11.15
CA THR A 135 -1.67 1.74 -11.16
C THR A 135 -2.88 0.81 -11.29
N GLU A 136 -3.72 0.73 -10.27
CA GLU A 136 -4.78 -0.29 -10.21
C GLU A 136 -5.85 -0.11 -11.29
N SER A 137 -6.14 1.13 -11.71
CA SER A 137 -7.10 1.35 -12.80
C SER A 137 -6.66 0.68 -14.10
N GLN A 138 -5.38 0.55 -14.37
CA GLN A 138 -4.90 -0.10 -15.59
C GLN A 138 -5.33 -1.57 -15.64
N VAL A 139 -5.08 -2.33 -14.57
CA VAL A 139 -5.46 -3.76 -14.50
C VAL A 139 -6.98 -3.96 -14.32
N ILE A 140 -7.70 -2.96 -13.79
CA ILE A 140 -9.17 -2.96 -13.75
C ILE A 140 -9.73 -2.79 -15.17
N LEU A 141 -9.24 -1.81 -15.93
CA LEU A 141 -9.68 -1.53 -17.31
C LEU A 141 -9.29 -2.64 -18.29
N ASN A 142 -8.20 -3.36 -18.04
CA ASN A 142 -7.86 -4.58 -18.74
C ASN A 142 -8.82 -5.74 -18.37
N GLY A 143 -9.26 -5.82 -17.13
CA GLY A 143 -10.12 -6.89 -16.59
C GLY A 143 -9.37 -8.03 -15.90
N SER A 144 -8.04 -7.96 -15.81
CA SER A 144 -7.22 -8.96 -15.08
C SER A 144 -7.32 -8.77 -13.56
N TYR A 145 -7.50 -7.52 -13.10
CA TYR A 145 -7.42 -7.13 -11.68
C TYR A 145 -6.09 -7.52 -11.02
N ASN A 146 -5.05 -7.84 -11.78
CA ASN A 146 -3.80 -8.41 -11.29
C ASN A 146 -2.88 -7.32 -10.69
N ILE A 147 -3.10 -6.99 -9.43
CA ILE A 147 -2.28 -6.04 -8.66
C ILE A 147 -1.20 -6.73 -7.80
N ASN A 148 -1.15 -8.06 -7.80
CA ASN A 148 -0.25 -8.85 -6.94
C ASN A 148 -0.40 -8.57 -5.42
N PHE A 149 -1.58 -8.11 -5.01
CA PHE A 149 -1.92 -7.85 -3.61
C PHE A 149 -3.33 -8.41 -3.32
N THR A 150 -3.45 -9.28 -2.32
CA THR A 150 -4.65 -10.07 -2.12
C THR A 150 -5.64 -9.43 -1.14
N MET A 151 -6.91 -9.82 -1.25
CA MET A 151 -8.02 -9.28 -0.45
C MET A 151 -7.81 -9.47 1.05
N ASP A 152 -7.28 -10.62 1.50
CA ASP A 152 -6.96 -10.88 2.91
C ASP A 152 -5.91 -9.91 3.46
N LEU A 153 -4.94 -9.50 2.64
CA LEU A 153 -3.93 -8.52 3.02
C LEU A 153 -4.53 -7.12 3.19
N VAL A 154 -5.46 -6.72 2.31
CA VAL A 154 -6.15 -5.44 2.46
C VAL A 154 -7.06 -5.43 3.69
N VAL A 155 -7.84 -6.50 3.89
CA VAL A 155 -8.70 -6.63 5.09
C VAL A 155 -7.86 -6.53 6.38
N LYS A 156 -6.69 -7.17 6.41
CA LYS A 156 -5.76 -7.05 7.53
C LYS A 156 -5.29 -5.60 7.70
N ASP A 157 -4.81 -4.96 6.63
CA ASP A 157 -4.20 -3.63 6.70
C ASP A 157 -5.21 -2.54 7.05
N THR A 158 -6.42 -2.57 6.47
CA THR A 158 -7.50 -1.64 6.83
C THR A 158 -7.98 -1.84 8.27
N SER A 159 -8.04 -3.10 8.73
CA SER A 159 -8.36 -3.41 10.13
C SER A 159 -7.27 -2.92 11.10
N LEU A 160 -5.99 -2.95 10.71
CA LEU A 160 -4.90 -2.39 11.53
C LEU A 160 -5.04 -0.88 11.72
N PHE A 161 -5.45 -0.15 10.66
CA PHE A 161 -5.71 1.29 10.74
C PHE A 161 -6.89 1.59 11.67
N ASP A 162 -8.01 0.92 11.47
CA ASP A 162 -9.22 1.09 12.29
C ASP A 162 -8.95 0.80 13.78
N ASN A 163 -8.26 -0.31 14.07
CA ASN A 163 -7.85 -0.67 15.42
C ASN A 163 -6.87 0.35 16.04
N LEU A 164 -5.99 0.95 15.24
CA LEU A 164 -5.07 1.99 15.70
C LEU A 164 -5.86 3.24 16.08
N ALA A 165 -6.80 3.67 15.25
CA ALA A 165 -7.67 4.81 15.54
C ALA A 165 -8.47 4.61 16.84
N GLN A 166 -9.05 3.42 17.04
CA GLN A 166 -9.76 3.08 18.28
C GLN A 166 -8.86 3.18 19.51
N LYS A 167 -7.62 2.67 19.44
CA LYS A 167 -6.64 2.77 20.54
C LYS A 167 -6.23 4.22 20.86
N LEU A 168 -6.29 5.08 19.87
CA LEU A 168 -5.97 6.51 20.00
C LEU A 168 -7.21 7.35 20.39
N ASN A 169 -8.36 6.72 20.55
CA ASN A 169 -9.66 7.40 20.76
C ASN A 169 -9.95 8.43 19.66
N ALA A 170 -9.59 8.13 18.42
CA ALA A 170 -9.86 8.94 17.24
C ALA A 170 -11.09 8.39 16.51
N PRO A 171 -12.28 9.02 16.63
CA PRO A 171 -13.47 8.59 15.92
C PRO A 171 -13.29 8.85 14.42
N LEU A 172 -13.55 7.85 13.58
CA LEU A 172 -13.44 7.92 12.13
C LEU A 172 -14.76 7.53 11.48
N GLU A 173 -15.11 8.21 10.39
CA GLU A 173 -16.35 7.97 9.63
C GLU A 173 -16.15 6.98 8.48
N ILE A 174 -15.10 7.15 7.68
CA ILE A 174 -14.87 6.39 6.45
C ILE A 174 -14.22 5.03 6.74
N SER A 175 -13.29 4.95 7.70
CA SER A 175 -12.51 3.73 7.95
C SER A 175 -13.39 2.50 8.23
N PRO A 176 -14.40 2.56 9.13
CA PRO A 176 -15.26 1.40 9.39
C PRO A 176 -16.02 0.93 8.13
N LEU A 177 -16.44 1.86 7.28
CA LEU A 177 -17.10 1.57 6.01
C LEU A 177 -16.17 0.85 5.03
N VAL A 178 -14.95 1.34 4.86
CA VAL A 178 -13.93 0.72 3.99
C VAL A 178 -13.60 -0.70 4.47
N VAL A 179 -13.40 -0.90 5.78
CA VAL A 179 -13.17 -2.23 6.38
C VAL A 179 -14.35 -3.17 6.07
N LYS A 180 -15.59 -2.71 6.23
CA LYS A 180 -16.78 -3.50 5.90
C LYS A 180 -16.82 -3.88 4.43
N ILE A 181 -16.59 -2.93 3.53
CA ILE A 181 -16.59 -3.16 2.08
C ILE A 181 -15.59 -4.23 1.70
N PHE A 182 -14.35 -4.18 2.20
CA PHE A 182 -13.33 -5.19 1.91
C PHE A 182 -13.64 -6.55 2.54
N LYS A 183 -14.20 -6.60 3.74
CA LYS A 183 -14.66 -7.86 4.35
C LYS A 183 -15.79 -8.51 3.53
N ASP A 184 -16.72 -7.72 3.02
CA ASP A 184 -17.79 -8.22 2.16
C ASP A 184 -17.24 -8.68 0.80
N GLY A 185 -16.27 -7.94 0.23
CA GLY A 185 -15.54 -8.36 -0.95
C GLY A 185 -14.76 -9.67 -0.75
N GLN A 186 -14.10 -9.84 0.38
CA GLN A 186 -13.40 -11.08 0.74
C GLN A 186 -14.35 -12.28 0.80
N LYS A 187 -15.54 -12.10 1.36
CA LYS A 187 -16.58 -13.16 1.37
C LYS A 187 -17.07 -13.50 -0.02
N LYS A 188 -17.26 -12.50 -0.89
CA LYS A 188 -17.80 -12.67 -2.23
C LYS A 188 -16.79 -13.26 -3.21
N TYR A 189 -15.56 -12.75 -3.22
CA TYR A 189 -14.55 -13.07 -4.25
C TYR A 189 -13.46 -14.02 -3.74
N GLY A 190 -13.38 -14.25 -2.44
CA GLY A 190 -12.38 -15.09 -1.81
C GLY A 190 -11.20 -14.33 -1.22
N SER A 191 -10.55 -14.93 -0.22
CA SER A 191 -9.42 -14.32 0.50
C SER A 191 -8.20 -14.09 -0.39
N ARG A 192 -7.99 -14.94 -1.38
CA ARG A 192 -6.83 -14.88 -2.29
C ARG A 192 -7.11 -14.14 -3.59
N ALA A 193 -8.33 -13.65 -3.79
CA ALA A 193 -8.64 -12.76 -4.90
C ALA A 193 -7.81 -11.47 -4.82
N TRP A 194 -7.48 -10.88 -5.96
CA TRP A 194 -6.79 -9.59 -6.00
C TRP A 194 -7.61 -8.49 -5.36
N SER A 195 -6.97 -7.58 -4.63
CA SER A 195 -7.64 -6.50 -3.91
C SER A 195 -8.41 -5.55 -4.83
N SER A 196 -7.92 -5.33 -6.04
CA SER A 196 -8.57 -4.54 -7.08
C SER A 196 -9.92 -5.10 -7.52
N MET A 197 -10.19 -6.41 -7.30
CA MET A 197 -11.53 -6.99 -7.50
C MET A 197 -12.61 -6.38 -6.60
N ILE A 198 -12.24 -5.57 -5.60
CA ILE A 198 -13.24 -4.80 -4.84
C ILE A 198 -14.06 -3.87 -5.74
N VAL A 199 -13.47 -3.38 -6.82
CA VAL A 199 -14.15 -2.55 -7.84
C VAL A 199 -15.17 -3.36 -8.63
N LYS A 200 -14.89 -4.66 -8.88
CA LYS A 200 -15.84 -5.56 -9.53
C LYS A 200 -17.20 -5.64 -8.80
N ARG A 201 -17.24 -5.34 -7.51
CA ARG A 201 -18.49 -5.22 -6.77
C ARG A 201 -19.44 -4.19 -7.40
N MET A 202 -18.90 -3.10 -7.93
CA MET A 202 -19.70 -2.06 -8.61
C MET A 202 -20.13 -2.52 -10.00
N GLU A 203 -19.29 -3.28 -10.72
CA GLU A 203 -19.66 -3.92 -11.98
C GLU A 203 -20.84 -4.88 -11.77
N ASP A 204 -20.73 -5.78 -10.79
CA ASP A 204 -21.77 -6.77 -10.48
C ASP A 204 -23.10 -6.12 -10.05
N LEU A 205 -23.03 -5.08 -9.20
CA LEU A 205 -24.24 -4.37 -8.72
C LEU A 205 -24.97 -3.62 -9.85
N ASN A 206 -24.25 -3.21 -10.87
CA ASN A 206 -24.78 -2.36 -11.93
C ASN A 206 -24.95 -3.11 -13.27
N ASN A 207 -24.54 -4.38 -13.35
CA ASN A 207 -24.50 -5.20 -14.57
C ASN A 207 -23.75 -4.50 -15.71
N ILE A 208 -22.54 -4.03 -15.41
CA ILE A 208 -21.63 -3.35 -16.34
C ILE A 208 -20.23 -3.93 -16.20
N GLU A 209 -19.36 -3.60 -17.16
CA GLU A 209 -17.94 -3.93 -17.10
C GLU A 209 -17.10 -2.68 -17.36
N PHE A 210 -16.01 -2.52 -16.57
CA PHE A 210 -15.04 -1.46 -16.78
C PHE A 210 -13.93 -1.99 -17.69
N ARG A 211 -14.13 -1.91 -19.00
CA ARG A 211 -13.15 -2.36 -19.99
C ARG A 211 -12.82 -1.23 -20.95
N ALA A 212 -11.54 -1.12 -21.26
CA ALA A 212 -11.02 -0.25 -22.29
C ALA A 212 -9.76 -0.89 -22.92
N ASP A 213 -9.56 -0.66 -24.21
CA ASP A 213 -8.40 -1.17 -24.95
C ASP A 213 -7.12 -0.41 -24.57
N GLY A 214 -5.98 -1.08 -24.73
CA GLY A 214 -4.66 -0.48 -24.55
C GLY A 214 -4.14 -0.49 -23.10
N PHE A 215 -4.80 -1.22 -22.18
CA PHE A 215 -4.36 -1.38 -20.81
C PHE A 215 -3.72 -2.76 -20.56
N PRO A 216 -2.65 -2.83 -19.74
CA PRO A 216 -1.88 -4.05 -19.54
C PRO A 216 -2.60 -5.03 -18.61
N GLU A 217 -2.32 -6.33 -18.81
CA GLU A 217 -2.78 -7.40 -17.92
C GLU A 217 -2.05 -7.38 -16.55
N GLU A 218 -0.78 -6.97 -16.57
CA GLU A 218 0.06 -6.83 -15.37
C GLU A 218 0.75 -5.48 -15.37
N LEU A 219 0.99 -4.97 -14.16
CA LEU A 219 1.74 -3.72 -13.99
C LEU A 219 3.23 -3.98 -14.16
N THR A 220 3.86 -3.14 -14.96
CA THR A 220 5.32 -3.02 -15.08
C THR A 220 5.77 -1.65 -14.60
N ASP A 221 6.94 -1.61 -13.99
CA ASP A 221 7.59 -0.36 -13.65
C ASP A 221 8.58 0.01 -14.75
N ASN A 222 8.33 1.14 -15.40
CA ASN A 222 9.15 1.65 -16.50
C ASN A 222 10.03 2.83 -16.03
N GLU A 223 10.02 3.16 -14.73
CA GLU A 223 10.96 4.15 -14.19
C GLU A 223 12.39 3.60 -14.26
N PRO A 224 13.40 4.42 -14.61
CA PRO A 224 14.78 3.97 -14.68
C PRO A 224 15.24 3.49 -13.30
N GLU A 225 16.01 2.40 -13.30
CA GLU A 225 16.69 1.90 -12.10
C GLU A 225 17.83 2.86 -11.76
N GLU A 226 17.73 3.52 -10.62
CA GLU A 226 18.73 4.46 -10.14
C GLU A 226 18.96 4.27 -8.64
N LYS A 227 20.13 4.68 -8.16
CA LYS A 227 20.45 4.64 -6.74
C LYS A 227 19.41 5.40 -5.91
N GLY A 228 18.97 4.80 -4.83
CA GLY A 228 18.05 5.43 -3.90
C GLY A 228 18.68 6.58 -3.10
N TYR A 229 17.84 7.39 -2.49
CA TYR A 229 18.25 8.53 -1.68
C TYR A 229 17.29 8.76 -0.52
N GLU A 230 17.76 9.43 0.52
CA GLU A 230 16.92 9.89 1.63
C GLU A 230 16.12 11.13 1.20
N ILE A 231 14.81 11.17 1.55
CA ILE A 231 13.90 12.31 1.33
C ILE A 231 13.54 12.99 2.63
#